data_26279a87ca7770838fa678d1dd0ce8c1
#
_entry.id   26279a87ca7770838fa678d1dd0ce8c1
#
_cell.length_a   1.000
_cell.length_b   1.000
_cell.length_c   1.000
_cell.angle_alpha   90.00
_cell.angle_beta   90.00
_cell.angle_gamma   90.00
#
_symmetry.space_group_name_H-M   'P 1'
#
loop_
_entity.id
_entity.type
_entity.pdbx_description
1 polymer ?
#
loop_
_entity_poly.entity_id
_entity_poly.type
_entity_poly.pdbx_seq_one_letter_code
_entity_poly.pdbx_strand_id
1 'polypeptide(L)'
;MKKLSKKDTFKYSDEWNVFTLSRAGHDFSKVQKKGYVSDVMQKLLDEGSLKTLSSTDLERVVLTLGALGKDASNIEGLNIPEKIYNDSRIGKSTSNASIFVLLALDSRNYKIPQEARWTRKALIEEILKYQNYSDRKSVV
;
A
#
# COMPACT_ATOMS: atom_id res chain seq x y z
N MET A 1 14.35 20.06 -3.72
CA MET A 1 14.56 18.79 -4.45
C MET A 1 15.94 18.21 -4.21
N LYS A 2 17.00 19.01 -4.29
CA LYS A 2 18.36 18.52 -4.02
C LYS A 2 18.53 17.91 -2.63
N LYS A 3 17.82 18.43 -1.62
CA LYS A 3 17.88 17.89 -0.25
C LYS A 3 17.31 16.48 -0.16
N LEU A 4 16.23 16.17 -0.90
CA LEU A 4 15.62 14.86 -0.89
C LEU A 4 16.48 13.84 -1.63
N SER A 5 17.07 14.21 -2.78
CA SER A 5 17.92 13.34 -3.56
C SER A 5 19.24 13.01 -2.85
N LYS A 6 19.68 13.86 -1.92
CA LYS A 6 20.89 13.62 -1.11
C LYS A 6 20.64 12.88 0.19
N LYS A 7 19.37 12.55 0.47
CA LYS A 7 19.02 11.79 1.66
C LYS A 7 19.58 10.38 1.54
N ASP A 8 20.44 9.99 2.47
CA ASP A 8 21.12 8.71 2.44
C ASP A 8 20.22 7.56 2.83
N THR A 9 19.20 7.81 3.67
CA THR A 9 18.30 6.79 4.16
C THR A 9 16.86 7.24 4.08
N PHE A 10 15.95 6.29 3.83
CA PHE A 10 14.52 6.50 3.91
C PHE A 10 13.95 5.58 4.97
N LYS A 11 12.91 6.04 5.64
CA LYS A 11 12.28 5.33 6.75
C LYS A 11 10.79 5.13 6.47
N TYR A 12 10.17 4.29 7.27
CA TYR A 12 8.72 4.24 7.33
C TYR A 12 8.19 5.65 7.59
N SER A 13 7.19 6.04 6.88
CA SER A 13 6.58 7.36 6.78
C SER A 13 7.14 8.25 5.66
N ASP A 14 8.22 7.84 5.01
CA ASP A 14 8.77 8.56 3.85
C ASP A 14 8.15 8.11 2.52
N GLU A 15 7.06 7.35 2.53
CA GLU A 15 6.47 6.71 1.34
C GLU A 15 6.23 7.70 0.21
N TRP A 16 5.61 8.83 0.49
CA TRP A 16 5.31 9.81 -0.54
C TRP A 16 6.56 10.45 -1.12
N ASN A 17 7.58 10.66 -0.30
CA ASN A 17 8.87 11.18 -0.78
C ASN A 17 9.54 10.19 -1.73
N VAL A 18 9.58 8.91 -1.35
CA VAL A 18 10.17 7.85 -2.18
C VAL A 18 9.38 7.71 -3.48
N PHE A 19 8.06 7.69 -3.39
CA PHE A 19 7.19 7.55 -4.56
C PHE A 19 7.38 8.73 -5.53
N THR A 20 7.40 9.95 -5.01
CA THR A 20 7.60 11.16 -5.81
C THR A 20 8.96 11.16 -6.50
N LEU A 21 10.02 10.81 -5.76
CA LEU A 21 11.37 10.73 -6.34
C LEU A 21 11.43 9.65 -7.43
N SER A 22 10.78 8.52 -7.22
CA SER A 22 10.72 7.46 -8.21
C SER A 22 10.06 7.94 -9.50
N ARG A 23 8.94 8.66 -9.37
CA ARG A 23 8.22 9.21 -10.53
C ARG A 23 9.02 10.27 -11.25
N ALA A 24 9.89 10.97 -10.54
CA ALA A 24 10.79 11.98 -11.12
C ALA A 24 12.05 11.34 -11.74
N GLY A 25 12.17 10.03 -11.72
CA GLY A 25 13.30 9.33 -12.34
C GLY A 25 14.53 9.18 -11.44
N HIS A 26 14.38 9.42 -10.14
CA HIS A 26 15.49 9.25 -9.19
C HIS A 26 15.92 7.78 -9.14
N ASP A 27 17.23 7.54 -9.22
CA ASP A 27 17.82 6.22 -9.12
C ASP A 27 18.29 5.97 -7.69
N PHE A 28 17.54 5.13 -6.97
CA PHE A 28 17.83 4.86 -5.57
C PHE A 28 19.03 3.93 -5.44
N SER A 29 19.96 4.29 -4.55
CA SER A 29 21.10 3.42 -4.25
C SER A 29 20.65 2.18 -3.48
N LYS A 30 21.52 1.15 -3.46
CA LYS A 30 21.26 -0.06 -2.68
C LYS A 30 21.10 0.26 -1.19
N VAL A 31 21.86 1.23 -0.68
CA VAL A 31 21.80 1.65 0.71
C VAL A 31 20.43 2.27 1.02
N GLN A 32 19.95 3.14 0.13
CA GLN A 32 18.64 3.78 0.29
C GLN A 32 17.51 2.74 0.29
N LYS A 33 17.52 1.80 -0.65
CA LYS A 33 16.51 0.73 -0.74
C LYS A 33 16.53 -0.15 0.49
N LYS A 34 17.73 -0.59 0.90
CA LYS A 34 17.92 -1.46 2.06
C LYS A 34 17.50 -0.77 3.34
N GLY A 35 17.83 0.51 3.48
CA GLY A 35 17.46 1.30 4.65
C GLY A 35 15.95 1.39 4.84
N TYR A 36 15.23 1.70 3.76
CA TYR A 36 13.77 1.76 3.81
C TYR A 36 13.16 0.39 4.14
N VAL A 37 13.59 -0.66 3.43
CA VAL A 37 13.08 -2.02 3.66
C VAL A 37 13.31 -2.45 5.10
N SER A 38 14.51 -2.23 5.62
CA SER A 38 14.86 -2.60 6.99
C SER A 38 13.98 -1.88 8.00
N ASP A 39 13.75 -0.60 7.83
CA ASP A 39 12.93 0.20 8.75
C ASP A 39 11.46 -0.25 8.70
N VAL A 40 10.94 -0.49 7.51
CA VAL A 40 9.57 -0.99 7.33
C VAL A 40 9.41 -2.36 7.98
N MET A 41 10.36 -3.26 7.73
CA MET A 41 10.28 -4.61 8.31
C MET A 41 10.32 -4.56 9.83
N GLN A 42 11.16 -3.72 10.39
CA GLN A 42 11.19 -3.55 11.84
C GLN A 42 9.86 -3.03 12.37
N LYS A 43 9.26 -2.07 11.67
CA LYS A 43 7.95 -1.51 12.04
C LYS A 43 6.85 -2.57 11.96
N LEU A 44 6.85 -3.39 10.90
CA LEU A 44 5.83 -4.42 10.71
C LEU A 44 5.99 -5.59 11.69
N LEU A 45 7.21 -5.89 12.11
CA LEU A 45 7.48 -6.97 13.06
C LEU A 45 7.33 -6.52 14.51
N ASP A 46 7.23 -5.22 14.76
CA ASP A 46 7.01 -4.68 16.09
C ASP A 46 5.66 -5.18 16.62
N GLU A 47 5.66 -5.60 17.87
CA GLU A 47 4.47 -6.18 18.51
C GLU A 47 3.31 -5.18 18.50
N GLY A 48 2.19 -5.59 17.89
CA GLY A 48 1.00 -4.78 17.81
C GLY A 48 0.94 -3.85 16.61
N SER A 49 2.05 -3.60 15.91
CA SER A 49 2.05 -2.68 14.76
C SER A 49 1.10 -3.14 13.66
N LEU A 50 1.07 -4.43 13.33
CA LEU A 50 0.16 -4.95 12.31
C LEU A 50 -1.31 -4.76 12.71
N LYS A 51 -1.61 -4.68 14.00
CA LYS A 51 -2.97 -4.43 14.48
C LYS A 51 -3.32 -2.95 14.47
N THR A 52 -2.34 -2.09 14.65
CA THR A 52 -2.54 -0.65 14.74
C THR A 52 -2.44 0.05 13.39
N LEU A 53 -1.67 -0.51 12.45
CA LEU A 53 -1.54 0.05 11.12
C LEU A 53 -2.84 -0.11 10.35
N SER A 54 -3.28 0.97 9.71
CA SER A 54 -4.46 0.93 8.86
C SER A 54 -4.14 0.23 7.54
N SER A 55 -5.18 -0.18 6.81
CA SER A 55 -4.98 -0.72 5.47
C SER A 55 -4.31 0.32 4.56
N THR A 56 -4.62 1.59 4.74
CA THR A 56 -4.01 2.68 3.98
C THR A 56 -2.50 2.76 4.21
N ASP A 57 -2.06 2.56 5.45
CA ASP A 57 -0.63 2.54 5.77
C ASP A 57 0.08 1.40 5.03
N LEU A 58 -0.52 0.21 5.03
CA LEU A 58 0.05 -0.96 4.34
C LEU A 58 0.05 -0.76 2.83
N GLU A 59 -1.00 -0.14 2.28
CA GLU A 59 -1.09 0.15 0.86
C GLU A 59 0.02 1.09 0.40
N ARG A 60 0.30 2.14 1.19
CA ARG A 60 1.42 3.05 0.89
C ARG A 60 2.76 2.31 0.88
N VAL A 61 2.95 1.40 1.83
CA VAL A 61 4.16 0.59 1.89
C VAL A 61 4.29 -0.28 0.64
N VAL A 62 3.20 -0.93 0.22
CA VAL A 62 3.20 -1.77 -0.99
C VAL A 62 3.58 -0.95 -2.22
N LEU A 63 2.97 0.22 -2.39
CA LEU A 63 3.26 1.11 -3.52
C LEU A 63 4.73 1.55 -3.51
N THR A 64 5.25 1.89 -2.34
CA THR A 64 6.64 2.34 -2.20
C THR A 64 7.62 1.22 -2.47
N LEU A 65 7.37 0.02 -1.96
CA LEU A 65 8.22 -1.14 -2.25
C LEU A 65 8.24 -1.42 -3.75
N GLY A 66 7.09 -1.32 -4.42
CA GLY A 66 7.03 -1.46 -5.87
C GLY A 66 7.86 -0.41 -6.59
N ALA A 67 7.81 0.84 -6.12
CA ALA A 67 8.61 1.93 -6.70
C ALA A 67 10.12 1.67 -6.55
N LEU A 68 10.52 0.97 -5.49
CA LEU A 68 11.91 0.57 -5.26
C LEU A 68 12.30 -0.74 -5.96
N GLY A 69 11.39 -1.32 -6.73
CA GLY A 69 11.65 -2.58 -7.43
C GLY A 69 11.61 -3.82 -6.54
N LYS A 70 10.96 -3.73 -5.40
CA LYS A 70 10.84 -4.82 -4.44
C LYS A 70 9.48 -5.50 -4.53
N ASP A 71 9.43 -6.80 -4.22
CA ASP A 71 8.22 -7.60 -4.24
C ASP A 71 7.61 -7.63 -2.84
N ALA A 72 6.52 -6.90 -2.64
CA ALA A 72 5.86 -6.83 -1.34
C ALA A 72 5.19 -8.14 -0.93
N SER A 73 4.93 -9.03 -1.90
CA SER A 73 4.33 -10.34 -1.59
C SER A 73 5.34 -11.34 -1.04
N ASN A 74 6.62 -11.02 -1.15
CA ASN A 74 7.69 -11.86 -0.60
C ASN A 74 8.88 -10.98 -0.21
N ILE A 75 8.68 -10.18 0.85
CA ILE A 75 9.72 -9.31 1.39
C ILE A 75 10.15 -9.90 2.74
N GLU A 76 11.35 -10.47 2.76
CA GLU A 76 11.90 -11.16 3.93
C GLU A 76 10.92 -12.19 4.54
N GLY A 77 10.22 -12.92 3.65
CA GLY A 77 9.26 -13.94 4.05
C GLY A 77 7.89 -13.42 4.41
N LEU A 78 7.66 -12.11 4.33
CA LEU A 78 6.37 -11.50 4.64
C LEU A 78 5.59 -11.19 3.36
N ASN A 79 4.30 -11.51 3.36
CA ASN A 79 3.38 -11.19 2.27
C ASN A 79 2.48 -10.04 2.72
N ILE A 80 2.84 -8.81 2.38
CA ILE A 80 2.10 -7.62 2.78
C ILE A 80 0.73 -7.54 2.08
N PRO A 81 0.62 -7.80 0.75
CA PRO A 81 -0.69 -7.82 0.10
C PRO A 81 -1.71 -8.73 0.79
N GLU A 82 -1.28 -9.87 1.32
CA GLU A 82 -2.17 -10.77 2.06
C GLU A 82 -2.82 -10.08 3.27
N LYS A 83 -2.05 -9.26 3.97
CA LYS A 83 -2.58 -8.50 5.10
C LYS A 83 -3.62 -7.50 4.65
N ILE A 84 -3.47 -6.97 3.44
CA ILE A 84 -4.39 -5.98 2.89
C ILE A 84 -5.70 -6.64 2.45
N TYR A 85 -5.65 -7.66 1.58
CA TYR A 85 -6.88 -8.23 1.04
C TYR A 85 -7.65 -9.09 2.05
N ASN A 86 -7.07 -9.35 3.21
CA ASN A 86 -7.76 -10.04 4.31
C ASN A 86 -8.14 -9.11 5.46
N ASP A 87 -7.94 -7.80 5.30
CA ASP A 87 -8.24 -6.82 6.35
C ASP A 87 -9.75 -6.63 6.51
N SER A 88 -10.28 -6.97 7.69
CA SER A 88 -11.70 -6.87 7.99
C SER A 88 -12.21 -5.42 8.05
N ARG A 89 -11.32 -4.45 8.13
CA ARG A 89 -11.69 -3.04 8.27
C ARG A 89 -12.06 -2.37 6.96
N ILE A 90 -11.72 -2.98 5.82
CA ILE A 90 -11.91 -2.35 4.50
C ILE A 90 -13.38 -1.96 4.27
N GLY A 91 -14.30 -2.87 4.43
CA GLY A 91 -15.73 -2.62 4.16
C GLY A 91 -16.39 -1.68 5.18
N LYS A 92 -15.70 -1.31 6.24
CA LYS A 92 -16.22 -0.44 7.30
C LYS A 92 -15.68 0.98 7.19
N SER A 93 -14.85 1.22 6.21
CA SER A 93 -14.20 2.51 5.98
C SER A 93 -14.88 3.26 4.84
N THR A 94 -14.23 4.29 4.34
CA THR A 94 -14.71 5.07 3.19
C THR A 94 -14.44 4.33 1.88
N SER A 95 -15.06 4.79 0.78
CA SER A 95 -14.81 4.25 -0.55
C SER A 95 -13.33 4.34 -0.94
N ASN A 96 -12.60 5.31 -0.40
CA ASN A 96 -11.19 5.48 -0.68
C ASN A 96 -10.36 4.25 -0.27
N ALA A 97 -10.74 3.57 0.81
CA ALA A 97 -10.04 2.37 1.25
C ALA A 97 -10.04 1.29 0.16
N SER A 98 -11.21 1.01 -0.42
CA SER A 98 -11.33 0.00 -1.48
C SER A 98 -10.57 0.40 -2.74
N ILE A 99 -10.60 1.68 -3.11
CA ILE A 99 -9.88 2.20 -4.27
C ILE A 99 -8.38 2.02 -4.07
N PHE A 100 -7.86 2.42 -2.91
CA PHE A 100 -6.43 2.30 -2.61
C PHE A 100 -5.97 0.86 -2.56
N VAL A 101 -6.80 -0.05 -2.05
CA VAL A 101 -6.49 -1.49 -2.05
C VAL A 101 -6.28 -1.98 -3.48
N LEU A 102 -7.20 -1.65 -4.41
CA LEU A 102 -7.05 -2.04 -5.81
C LEU A 102 -5.81 -1.44 -6.43
N LEU A 103 -5.53 -0.16 -6.17
CA LEU A 103 -4.33 0.50 -6.69
C LEU A 103 -3.06 -0.21 -6.22
N ALA A 104 -2.99 -0.53 -4.94
CA ALA A 104 -1.83 -1.21 -4.37
C ALA A 104 -1.66 -2.61 -4.95
N LEU A 105 -2.75 -3.38 -5.03
CA LEU A 105 -2.70 -4.75 -5.51
C LEU A 105 -2.43 -4.81 -7.02
N ASP A 106 -2.89 -3.83 -7.78
CA ASP A 106 -2.67 -3.78 -9.22
C ASP A 106 -1.31 -3.20 -9.60
N SER A 107 -0.65 -2.50 -8.68
CA SER A 107 0.62 -1.81 -8.98
C SER A 107 1.69 -2.77 -9.53
N ARG A 108 1.68 -4.03 -9.10
CA ARG A 108 2.58 -5.07 -9.61
C ARG A 108 1.84 -6.38 -9.85
N ASN A 109 0.56 -6.31 -10.17
CA ASN A 109 -0.27 -7.48 -10.48
C ASN A 109 -0.23 -8.55 -9.38
N TYR A 110 -0.33 -8.14 -8.13
CA TYR A 110 -0.39 -9.07 -7.02
C TYR A 110 -1.64 -9.93 -7.12
N LYS A 111 -1.49 -11.24 -6.97
CA LYS A 111 -2.60 -12.18 -7.07
C LYS A 111 -3.42 -12.17 -5.79
N ILE A 112 -4.75 -12.17 -5.95
CA ILE A 112 -5.68 -12.26 -4.84
C ILE A 112 -6.31 -13.64 -4.91
N PRO A 113 -6.14 -14.50 -3.87
CA PRO A 113 -6.76 -15.81 -3.86
C PRO A 113 -8.29 -15.73 -3.86
N GLN A 114 -8.95 -16.77 -4.39
CA GLN A 114 -10.41 -16.80 -4.41
C GLN A 114 -11.01 -16.82 -3.00
N GLU A 115 -10.29 -17.39 -2.05
CA GLU A 115 -10.70 -17.48 -0.65
C GLU A 115 -10.36 -16.22 0.16
N ALA A 116 -9.78 -15.20 -0.45
CA ALA A 116 -9.47 -13.95 0.23
C ALA A 116 -10.75 -13.29 0.75
N ARG A 117 -10.64 -12.59 1.88
CA ARG A 117 -11.77 -11.82 2.41
C ARG A 117 -12.25 -10.78 1.39
N TRP A 118 -11.31 -10.11 0.72
CA TRP A 118 -11.61 -9.11 -0.31
C TRP A 118 -11.01 -9.55 -1.64
N THR A 119 -11.84 -10.15 -2.47
CA THR A 119 -11.47 -10.45 -3.85
C THR A 119 -11.54 -9.16 -4.68
N ARG A 120 -10.94 -9.18 -5.87
CA ARG A 120 -11.02 -8.04 -6.80
C ARG A 120 -12.48 -7.69 -7.07
N LYS A 121 -13.32 -8.70 -7.32
CA LYS A 121 -14.74 -8.51 -7.58
C LYS A 121 -15.44 -7.83 -6.40
N ALA A 122 -15.17 -8.30 -5.17
CA ALA A 122 -15.77 -7.73 -3.98
C ALA A 122 -15.36 -6.29 -3.76
N LEU A 123 -14.09 -5.95 -4.04
CA LEU A 123 -13.61 -4.57 -3.93
C LEU A 123 -14.29 -3.66 -4.95
N ILE A 124 -14.45 -4.12 -6.18
CA ILE A 124 -15.14 -3.36 -7.23
C ILE A 124 -16.60 -3.13 -6.83
N GLU A 125 -17.28 -4.15 -6.34
CA GLU A 125 -18.66 -4.03 -5.89
C GLU A 125 -18.80 -3.02 -4.75
N GLU A 126 -17.85 -3.00 -3.83
CA GLU A 126 -17.82 -2.04 -2.72
C GLU A 126 -17.69 -0.60 -3.23
N ILE A 127 -16.81 -0.37 -4.19
CA ILE A 127 -16.62 0.95 -4.81
C ILE A 127 -17.92 1.40 -5.51
N LEU A 128 -18.56 0.50 -6.25
CA LEU A 128 -19.80 0.80 -6.97
C LEU A 128 -20.95 1.13 -6.02
N LYS A 129 -20.99 0.51 -4.85
CA LYS A 129 -21.99 0.87 -3.83
C LYS A 129 -21.89 2.34 -3.44
N TYR A 130 -20.68 2.82 -3.18
CA TYR A 130 -20.46 4.22 -2.80
C TYR A 130 -20.80 5.16 -3.94
N GLN A 131 -20.46 4.81 -5.15
CA GLN A 131 -20.78 5.60 -6.32
C GLN A 131 -22.31 5.74 -6.48
N ASN A 132 -23.04 4.63 -6.40
CA ASN A 132 -24.50 4.64 -6.51
C ASN A 132 -25.15 5.49 -5.41
N TYR A 133 -24.63 5.40 -4.19
CA TYR A 133 -25.11 6.21 -3.08
C TYR A 133 -24.90 7.71 -3.33
N SER A 134 -23.72 8.07 -3.82
CA SER A 134 -23.40 9.47 -4.16
C SER A 134 -24.28 9.98 -5.28
N ASP A 135 -24.53 9.18 -6.32
CA ASP A 135 -25.39 9.55 -7.43
C ASP A 135 -26.82 9.81 -6.95
N ARG A 136 -27.33 8.95 -6.07
CA ARG A 136 -28.67 9.16 -5.50
C ARG A 136 -28.76 10.46 -4.73
N LYS A 137 -27.73 10.82 -3.98
CA LYS A 137 -27.69 12.08 -3.23
C LYS A 137 -27.62 13.27 -4.18
N SER A 138 -26.89 13.17 -5.26
CA SER A 138 -26.73 14.28 -6.19
C SER A 138 -28.00 14.56 -6.99
N VAL A 139 -28.89 13.58 -7.12
CA VAL A 139 -30.16 13.73 -7.83
C VAL A 139 -31.22 14.44 -6.98
N VAL A 140 -31.05 14.38 -5.68
CA VAL A 140 -31.97 15.06 -4.75
C VAL A 140 -31.54 16.51 -4.58
#